data_a5cb5f5786d78397cd5a45e9e6523eba
#
_entry.id   a5cb5f5786d78397cd5a45e9e6523eba
#
_cell.length_a   1.000
_cell.length_b   1.000
_cell.length_c   1.000
_cell.angle_alpha   90.00
_cell.angle_beta   90.00
_cell.angle_gamma   90.00
#
_symmetry.space_group_name_H-M   'P 1'
#
loop_
_entity.id
_entity.type
_entity.pdbx_description
1 polymer ?
#
loop_
_entity_poly.entity_id
_entity_poly.type
_entity_poly.pdbx_seq_one_letter_code
_entity_poly.pdbx_strand_id
1 'polypeptide(L)' 'MPNHFLHITDYSKDELWGMLQLAKEIKTKFKNREEYKPFKDQSLAMIFAKPSARTRISFETGFTWMGGHALY' A
#
# COMPACT_ATOMS: atom_id res chain seq x y z
N MET A 1 12.09 -12.52 -3.71
CA MET A 1 11.76 -11.16 -3.23
C MET A 1 11.78 -11.15 -1.71
N PRO A 2 12.39 -10.12 -1.06
CA PRO A 2 12.35 -9.99 0.39
C PRO A 2 10.90 -9.85 0.89
N ASN A 3 10.67 -10.32 2.12
CA ASN A 3 9.35 -10.23 2.74
C ASN A 3 9.02 -8.84 3.30
N HIS A 4 10.04 -7.98 3.39
CA HIS A 4 9.92 -6.64 3.95
C HIS A 4 10.52 -5.62 2.99
N PHE A 5 9.96 -4.43 2.97
CA PHE A 5 10.50 -3.33 2.17
C PHE A 5 11.24 -2.37 3.10
N LEU A 6 12.54 -2.60 3.29
CA LEU A 6 13.38 -1.76 4.15
C LEU A 6 14.24 -0.79 3.34
N HIS A 7 14.80 -1.27 2.23
CA HIS A 7 15.64 -0.45 1.35
C HIS A 7 15.31 -0.78 -0.09
N ILE A 8 15.32 0.23 -0.93
CA ILE A 8 15.05 0.05 -2.36
C ILE A 8 16.11 -0.84 -3.02
N THR A 9 17.34 -0.82 -2.48
CA THR A 9 18.45 -1.63 -3.00
C THR A 9 18.30 -3.13 -2.71
N ASP A 10 17.36 -3.53 -1.86
CA ASP A 10 17.06 -4.93 -1.58
C ASP A 10 16.28 -5.59 -2.73
N TYR A 11 15.86 -4.80 -3.71
CA TYR A 11 15.05 -5.27 -4.82
C TYR A 11 15.75 -5.05 -6.15
N SER A 12 15.55 -5.98 -7.08
CA SER A 12 16.05 -5.82 -8.44
C SER A 12 15.24 -4.76 -9.18
N LYS A 13 15.80 -4.28 -10.30
CA LYS A 13 15.11 -3.36 -11.18
C LYS A 13 13.78 -3.93 -11.66
N ASP A 14 13.77 -5.22 -12.03
CA ASP A 14 12.55 -5.88 -12.50
C ASP A 14 11.50 -6.01 -11.41
N GLU A 15 11.93 -6.30 -10.18
CA GLU A 15 11.01 -6.35 -9.04
C GLU A 15 10.38 -4.99 -8.75
N LEU A 16 11.17 -3.93 -8.76
CA LEU A 16 10.67 -2.57 -8.54
C LEU A 16 9.72 -2.15 -9.67
N TRP A 17 10.07 -2.49 -10.91
CA TRP A 17 9.22 -2.21 -12.06
C TRP A 17 7.88 -2.93 -11.94
N GLY A 18 7.90 -4.18 -11.48
CA GLY A 18 6.68 -4.96 -11.23
C GLY A 18 5.79 -4.33 -10.17
N MET A 19 6.38 -3.77 -9.10
CA MET A 19 5.62 -3.06 -8.07
C MET A 19 4.91 -1.83 -8.64
N LEU A 20 5.59 -1.06 -9.50
CA LEU A 20 4.99 0.11 -10.13
C LEU A 20 3.87 -0.27 -11.10
N GLN A 21 4.03 -1.37 -11.83
CA GLN A 21 3.00 -1.90 -12.71
C GLN A 21 1.76 -2.31 -11.92
N LEU A 22 1.96 -3.01 -10.81
CA LEU A 22 0.88 -3.41 -9.93
C LEU A 22 0.15 -2.19 -9.34
N ALA A 23 0.90 -1.18 -8.91
CA ALA A 23 0.33 0.05 -8.40
C ALA A 23 -0.57 0.73 -9.45
N LYS A 24 -0.14 0.73 -10.70
CA LYS A 24 -0.93 1.28 -11.80
C LYS A 24 -2.23 0.51 -12.01
N GLU A 25 -2.17 -0.81 -11.96
CA GLU A 25 -3.36 -1.66 -12.09
C GLU A 25 -4.35 -1.42 -10.96
N ILE A 26 -3.86 -1.33 -9.72
CA ILE A 26 -4.70 -1.07 -8.55
C ILE A 26 -5.35 0.32 -8.65
N LYS A 27 -4.58 1.32 -9.09
CA LYS A 27 -5.10 2.67 -9.28
C LYS A 27 -6.24 2.69 -10.31
N THR A 28 -6.11 1.92 -11.38
CA THR A 28 -7.15 1.79 -12.39
C THR A 28 -8.42 1.17 -11.81
N LYS A 29 -8.27 0.11 -11.01
CA LYS A 29 -9.40 -0.52 -10.33
C LYS A 29 -10.11 0.46 -9.41
N PHE A 30 -9.35 1.24 -8.66
CA PHE A 30 -9.91 2.26 -7.77
C PHE A 30 -10.71 3.31 -8.55
N LYS A 31 -10.16 3.81 -9.65
CA LYS A 31 -10.85 4.81 -10.49
C LYS A 31 -12.13 4.26 -11.12
N ASN A 32 -12.14 2.98 -11.47
CA ASN A 32 -13.31 2.31 -12.04
C ASN A 32 -14.29 1.82 -10.98
N ARG A 33 -14.00 2.07 -9.70
CA ARG A 33 -14.80 1.63 -8.56
C ARG A 33 -14.99 0.12 -8.51
N GLU A 34 -13.99 -0.63 -8.95
CA GLU A 34 -13.99 -2.07 -8.85
C GLU A 34 -13.65 -2.49 -7.42
N GLU A 35 -14.24 -3.58 -6.97
CA GLU A 35 -13.92 -4.14 -5.66
C GLU A 35 -12.59 -4.88 -5.73
N TYR A 36 -11.67 -4.53 -4.82
CA TYR A 36 -10.37 -5.17 -4.75
C TYR A 36 -9.91 -5.14 -3.28
N LYS A 37 -10.03 -6.28 -2.60
CA LYS A 37 -9.82 -6.38 -1.14
C LYS A 37 -8.79 -7.44 -0.77
N PRO A 38 -7.51 -7.28 -1.20
CA PRO A 38 -6.47 -8.27 -0.88
C PRO A 38 -6.10 -8.31 0.60
N PHE A 39 -6.43 -7.25 1.38
CA PHE A 39 -6.08 -7.16 2.79
C PHE A 39 -7.26 -7.37 3.72
N LYS A 40 -8.28 -8.07 3.25
CA LYS A 40 -9.43 -8.41 4.08
C LYS A 40 -8.98 -9.09 5.37
N ASP A 41 -9.53 -8.64 6.49
CA ASP A 41 -9.23 -9.14 7.83
C ASP A 41 -7.78 -8.91 8.29
N GLN A 42 -7.05 -8.00 7.62
CA GLN A 42 -5.69 -7.63 8.00
C GLN A 42 -5.65 -6.20 8.54
N SER A 43 -4.66 -5.93 9.39
CA SER A 43 -4.47 -4.63 9.99
C SER A 43 -3.10 -4.06 9.61
N LEU A 44 -3.06 -2.76 9.39
CA LEU A 44 -1.83 -2.00 9.15
C LEU A 44 -1.57 -1.10 10.36
N ALA A 45 -0.43 -1.27 11.02
CA ALA A 45 0.01 -0.38 12.07
C ALA A 45 0.90 0.70 11.48
N MET A 46 0.56 1.96 11.74
CA MET A 46 1.32 3.10 11.25
C MET A 46 2.02 3.80 12.41
N ILE A 47 3.35 3.94 12.31
CA ILE A 47 4.16 4.58 13.33
C ILE A 47 4.93 5.72 12.68
N PHE A 48 4.66 6.95 13.13
CA PHE A 48 5.35 8.13 12.61
C PHE A 48 6.12 8.82 13.72
N ALA A 49 7.37 9.16 13.44
CA ALA A 49 8.22 9.89 14.38
C ALA A 49 7.73 11.34 14.55
N LYS A 50 7.08 11.89 13.53
CA LYS A 50 6.48 13.22 13.55
C LYS A 50 5.08 13.17 12.96
N PRO A 51 4.17 14.06 13.37
CA PRO A 51 2.84 14.13 12.76
C PRO A 51 2.94 14.30 11.26
N SER A 52 2.20 13.49 10.51
CA SER A 52 2.17 13.54 9.05
C SER A 52 0.77 13.20 8.59
N ALA A 53 -0.14 14.18 8.64
CA ALA A 53 -1.55 13.97 8.34
C ALA A 53 -1.77 13.49 6.90
N ARG A 54 -1.04 14.07 5.95
CA ARG A 54 -1.19 13.73 4.54
C ARG A 54 -0.82 12.26 4.26
N THR A 55 0.32 11.82 4.76
CA THR A 55 0.78 10.44 4.59
C THR A 55 -0.14 9.48 5.33
N ARG A 56 -0.54 9.82 6.55
CA ARG A 56 -1.46 9.01 7.35
C ARG A 56 -2.78 8.78 6.61
N ILE A 57 -3.40 9.86 6.13
CA ILE A 57 -4.69 9.78 5.45
C ILE A 57 -4.58 8.94 4.18
N SER A 58 -3.50 9.11 3.43
CA SER A 58 -3.24 8.35 2.21
C SER A 58 -3.19 6.84 2.49
N PHE A 59 -2.43 6.42 3.50
CA PHE A 59 -2.32 5.00 3.85
C PHE A 59 -3.61 4.45 4.44
N GLU A 60 -4.28 5.21 5.31
CA GLU A 60 -5.56 4.77 5.87
C GLU A 60 -6.60 4.55 4.78
N THR A 61 -6.75 5.52 3.90
CA THR A 61 -7.73 5.45 2.83
C THR A 61 -7.44 4.30 1.88
N GLY A 62 -6.18 4.16 1.44
CA GLY A 62 -5.79 3.11 0.51
C GLY A 62 -5.95 1.73 1.10
N PHE A 63 -5.47 1.53 2.33
CA PHE A 63 -5.54 0.22 2.98
C PHE A 63 -6.99 -0.18 3.29
N THR A 64 -7.81 0.79 3.73
CA THR A 64 -9.23 0.56 3.98
C THR A 64 -9.97 0.19 2.70
N TRP A 65 -9.67 0.91 1.61
CA TRP A 65 -10.27 0.56 0.32
C TRP A 65 -9.91 -0.86 -0.13
N MET A 66 -8.69 -1.32 0.18
CA MET A 66 -8.24 -2.67 -0.13
C MET A 66 -8.71 -3.72 0.90
N GLY A 67 -9.65 -3.37 1.75
CA GLY A 67 -10.34 -4.29 2.65
C GLY A 67 -9.74 -4.43 4.04
N GLY A 68 -8.65 -3.75 4.33
CA GLY A 68 -7.97 -3.84 5.61
C GLY A 68 -8.42 -2.79 6.61
N HIS A 69 -7.78 -2.81 7.78
CA HIS A 69 -8.01 -1.85 8.86
C HIS A 69 -6.69 -1.18 9.20
N ALA A 70 -6.67 0.14 9.21
CA ALA A 70 -5.47 0.90 9.50
C ALA A 70 -5.51 1.47 10.92
N LEU A 71 -4.39 1.31 11.65
CA LEU A 71 -4.22 1.83 13.01
C LEU A 71 -3.11 2.87 13.01
N TYR A 72 -3.33 3.91 13.78
CA TYR A 72 -2.32 4.96 13.92
C TYR A 72 -1.77 5.01 15.34
#